data_c2baa98c3c3355fc1af5e0f1bc35b1bc
#
_entry.id   c2baa98c3c3355fc1af5e0f1bc35b1bc
#
_cell.length_a   1.000
_cell.length_b   1.000
_cell.length_c   1.000
_cell.angle_alpha   90.00
_cell.angle_beta   90.00
_cell.angle_gamma   90.00
#
_symmetry.space_group_name_H-M   'P 1'
#
loop_
_entity.id
_entity.type
_entity.pdbx_description
1 polymer ?
#
loop_
_entity_poly.entity_id
_entity_poly.type
_entity_poly.pdbx_seq_one_letter_code
_entity_poly.pdbx_strand_id
1 'polypeptide(L)'
;MKGYLPKPKRTILVRHWGFEEGGLNGSRAFVEDFPEIVDNTQALFNQDNGTGRVVNISGQGFLNSYEYVSKWLLPVPGEIKKHIKTDFPGMPDGGGSDYASFVAAGVPAFSLSSLDWSYRDYTWHTNIDTYDKIIFDDVRSNVILTAILTYMASEDESKASREKRIMPVSPRTGKQAIWPRKRAPKRKATDN
;
A
#
# COMPACT_ATOMS: atom_id res chain seq x y z
N MET A 1 -0.95 -8.17 34.60
CA MET A 1 -1.41 -6.84 34.15
C MET A 1 -2.21 -7.02 32.84
N LYS A 2 -3.51 -6.72 32.84
CA LYS A 2 -4.28 -6.61 31.59
C LYS A 2 -3.79 -5.35 30.90
N GLY A 3 -2.94 -5.51 29.89
CA GLY A 3 -2.47 -4.37 29.10
C GLY A 3 -3.66 -3.75 28.39
N TYR A 4 -4.02 -2.54 28.80
CA TYR A 4 -4.95 -1.70 28.03
C TYR A 4 -4.23 -1.33 26.73
N LEU A 5 -4.60 -1.97 25.63
CA LEU A 5 -4.21 -1.44 24.33
C LEU A 5 -4.97 -0.13 24.15
N PRO A 6 -4.27 1.00 23.96
CA PRO A 6 -4.94 2.28 23.76
C PRO A 6 -5.82 2.17 22.51
N LYS A 7 -7.06 2.66 22.63
CA LYS A 7 -8.00 2.68 21.52
C LYS A 7 -7.48 3.66 20.46
N PRO A 8 -7.31 3.25 19.20
CA PRO A 8 -6.80 4.16 18.16
C PRO A 8 -7.80 5.32 17.93
N LYS A 9 -7.28 6.50 17.62
CA LYS A 9 -8.08 7.71 17.34
C LYS A 9 -8.90 7.56 16.06
N ARG A 10 -8.38 6.82 15.07
CA ARG A 10 -9.08 6.52 13.82
C ARG A 10 -9.39 5.04 13.70
N THR A 11 -10.46 4.72 13.00
CA THR A 11 -10.81 3.34 12.68
C THR A 11 -9.71 2.72 11.81
N ILE A 12 -9.25 1.53 12.21
CA ILE A 12 -8.32 0.72 11.43
C ILE A 12 -9.13 -0.33 10.68
N LEU A 13 -8.97 -0.37 9.36
CA LEU A 13 -9.60 -1.36 8.49
C LEU A 13 -8.52 -2.32 7.97
N VAL A 14 -8.73 -3.61 8.15
CA VAL A 14 -7.94 -4.66 7.51
C VAL A 14 -8.77 -5.25 6.38
N ARG A 15 -8.20 -5.31 5.19
CA ARG A 15 -8.89 -5.78 3.99
C ARG A 15 -8.06 -6.81 3.25
N HIS A 16 -8.73 -7.86 2.81
CA HIS A 16 -8.24 -8.83 1.83
C HIS A 16 -9.13 -8.68 0.59
N TRP A 17 -8.50 -8.36 -0.54
CA TRP A 17 -9.23 -8.05 -1.76
C TRP A 17 -9.50 -9.30 -2.56
N GLY A 18 -10.71 -9.45 -3.06
CA GLY A 18 -11.05 -10.52 -3.98
C GLY A 18 -10.74 -10.12 -5.43
N PHE A 19 -10.34 -11.11 -6.23
CA PHE A 19 -10.12 -10.96 -7.66
C PHE A 19 -9.09 -9.87 -8.02
N GLU A 20 -7.99 -9.85 -7.26
CA GLU A 20 -6.85 -8.96 -7.52
C GLU A 20 -6.25 -9.28 -8.88
N GLU A 21 -5.91 -10.54 -9.15
CA GLU A 21 -5.38 -11.07 -10.39
C GLU A 21 -6.29 -10.84 -11.61
N GLY A 22 -7.58 -10.71 -11.41
CA GLY A 22 -8.55 -10.34 -12.43
C GLY A 22 -8.59 -8.86 -12.76
N GLY A 23 -7.66 -8.08 -12.20
CA GLY A 23 -7.46 -6.67 -12.46
C GLY A 23 -7.92 -5.78 -11.33
N LEU A 24 -7.57 -6.08 -10.08
CA LEU A 24 -7.82 -5.28 -8.87
C LEU A 24 -9.33 -5.06 -8.62
N ASN A 25 -10.14 -6.04 -8.95
CA ASN A 25 -11.59 -5.82 -9.03
C ASN A 25 -12.22 -5.51 -7.67
N GLY A 26 -11.75 -6.19 -6.62
CA GLY A 26 -12.25 -5.99 -5.26
C GLY A 26 -11.94 -4.59 -4.72
N SER A 27 -10.71 -4.11 -4.88
CA SER A 27 -10.33 -2.76 -4.44
C SER A 27 -10.99 -1.66 -5.28
N ARG A 28 -11.17 -1.87 -6.58
CA ARG A 28 -11.92 -0.94 -7.43
C ARG A 28 -13.38 -0.83 -7.02
N ALA A 29 -14.02 -1.97 -6.74
CA ALA A 29 -15.39 -2.00 -6.24
C ALA A 29 -15.49 -1.26 -4.90
N PHE A 30 -14.56 -1.48 -3.98
CA PHE A 30 -14.54 -0.78 -2.71
C PHE A 30 -14.42 0.74 -2.87
N VAL A 31 -13.51 1.18 -3.75
CA VAL A 31 -13.31 2.62 -4.03
C VAL A 31 -14.57 3.27 -4.62
N GLU A 32 -15.34 2.52 -5.42
CA GLU A 32 -16.58 2.99 -6.02
C GLU A 32 -17.75 2.96 -5.05
N ASP A 33 -17.90 1.87 -4.27
CA ASP A 33 -19.06 1.63 -3.40
C ASP A 33 -18.99 2.37 -2.06
N PHE A 34 -17.79 2.74 -1.60
CA PHE A 34 -17.57 3.37 -0.30
C PHE A 34 -16.80 4.70 -0.39
N PRO A 35 -17.26 5.66 -1.20
CA PRO A 35 -16.54 6.91 -1.45
C PRO A 35 -16.26 7.70 -0.16
N GLU A 36 -17.18 7.69 0.81
CA GLU A 36 -17.01 8.38 2.09
C GLU A 36 -15.83 7.81 2.90
N ILE A 37 -15.67 6.48 2.90
CA ILE A 37 -14.54 5.84 3.58
C ILE A 37 -13.24 6.22 2.85
N VAL A 38 -13.24 6.16 1.53
CA VAL A 38 -12.09 6.50 0.68
C VAL A 38 -11.66 7.95 0.90
N ASP A 39 -12.61 8.89 0.94
CA ASP A 39 -12.34 10.31 1.14
C ASP A 39 -11.82 10.62 2.54
N ASN A 40 -12.19 9.82 3.53
CA ASN A 40 -11.74 9.95 4.92
C ASN A 40 -10.53 9.09 5.27
N THR A 41 -10.02 8.27 4.33
CA THR A 41 -8.84 7.44 4.58
C THR A 41 -7.61 8.30 4.80
N GLN A 42 -6.94 8.09 5.94
CA GLN A 42 -5.71 8.77 6.35
C GLN A 42 -4.51 8.25 5.57
N ALA A 43 -4.38 6.95 5.50
CA ALA A 43 -3.30 6.25 4.81
C ALA A 43 -3.72 4.81 4.54
N LEU A 44 -3.13 4.20 3.53
CA LEU A 44 -3.25 2.78 3.23
C LEU A 44 -1.85 2.19 3.08
N PHE A 45 -1.61 1.04 3.69
CA PHE A 45 -0.38 0.28 3.55
C PHE A 45 -0.69 -1.06 2.88
N ASN A 46 -0.08 -1.32 1.75
CA ASN A 46 -0.30 -2.53 0.95
C ASN A 46 0.99 -3.29 0.78
N GLN A 47 0.98 -4.57 1.08
CA GLN A 47 2.06 -5.51 0.81
C GLN A 47 1.52 -6.67 -0.01
N ASP A 48 2.15 -6.95 -1.14
CA ASP A 48 1.69 -7.93 -2.12
C ASP A 48 2.85 -8.39 -3.02
N ASN A 49 3.96 -8.85 -2.42
CA ASN A 49 5.15 -9.24 -3.15
C ASN A 49 5.87 -10.39 -2.44
N GLY A 50 5.18 -11.50 -2.23
CA GLY A 50 5.74 -12.64 -1.51
C GLY A 50 5.91 -12.39 -0.01
N THR A 51 6.65 -13.26 0.67
CA THR A 51 6.75 -13.30 2.13
C THR A 51 8.05 -12.73 2.70
N GLY A 52 8.93 -12.19 1.85
CA GLY A 52 10.17 -11.54 2.28
C GLY A 52 9.90 -10.28 3.13
N ARG A 53 10.90 -9.87 3.92
CA ARG A 53 10.81 -8.64 4.70
C ARG A 53 10.62 -7.42 3.80
N VAL A 54 9.89 -6.43 4.28
CA VAL A 54 9.76 -5.15 3.58
C VAL A 54 11.12 -4.48 3.50
N VAL A 55 11.53 -4.11 2.30
CA VAL A 55 12.80 -3.44 2.01
C VAL A 55 12.63 -2.09 1.34
N ASN A 56 11.42 -1.76 0.89
CA ASN A 56 11.13 -0.45 0.33
C ASN A 56 9.71 0.02 0.66
N ILE A 57 9.55 1.32 0.88
CA ILE A 57 8.25 1.99 1.01
C ILE A 57 8.20 3.10 -0.02
N SER A 58 7.26 3.01 -0.98
CA SER A 58 7.06 4.04 -1.99
C SER A 58 5.88 4.94 -1.65
N GLY A 59 6.09 6.26 -1.80
CA GLY A 59 5.09 7.31 -1.56
C GLY A 59 4.09 7.49 -2.69
N GLN A 60 4.22 6.74 -3.78
CA GLN A 60 3.26 6.72 -4.89
C GLN A 60 2.92 8.10 -5.46
N GLY A 61 3.89 9.02 -5.44
CA GLY A 61 3.76 10.36 -6.01
C GLY A 61 3.05 11.39 -5.13
N PHE A 62 2.69 11.06 -3.90
CA PHE A 62 2.12 12.03 -2.98
C PHE A 62 3.21 12.90 -2.35
N LEU A 63 3.08 14.21 -2.52
CA LEU A 63 4.00 15.18 -1.92
C LEU A 63 3.89 15.15 -0.39
N ASN A 64 5.00 15.52 0.27
CA ASN A 64 5.12 15.55 1.73
C ASN A 64 4.94 14.19 2.42
N SER A 65 4.83 13.08 1.65
CA SER A 65 4.69 11.73 2.22
C SER A 65 5.89 11.36 3.12
N TYR A 66 7.07 11.88 2.84
CA TYR A 66 8.25 11.68 3.67
C TYR A 66 8.05 12.18 5.11
N GLU A 67 7.42 13.32 5.30
CA GLU A 67 7.28 13.97 6.60
C GLU A 67 6.50 13.09 7.59
N TYR A 68 5.33 12.56 7.17
CA TYR A 68 4.55 11.74 8.08
C TYR A 68 5.03 10.29 8.13
N VAL A 69 5.44 9.69 7.03
CA VAL A 69 5.93 8.31 7.06
C VAL A 69 7.22 8.20 7.89
N SER A 70 8.12 9.20 7.80
CA SER A 70 9.30 9.26 8.68
C SER A 70 8.90 9.29 10.16
N LYS A 71 7.91 10.11 10.51
CA LYS A 71 7.37 10.19 11.87
C LYS A 71 6.77 8.86 12.32
N TRP A 72 6.01 8.20 11.46
CA TRP A 72 5.40 6.90 11.77
C TRP A 72 6.42 5.76 11.86
N LEU A 73 7.56 5.89 11.19
CA LEU A 73 8.67 4.95 11.28
C LEU A 73 9.53 5.11 12.53
N LEU A 74 9.42 6.21 13.28
CA LEU A 74 10.26 6.45 14.47
C LEU A 74 10.21 5.30 15.48
N PRO A 75 9.03 4.80 15.89
CA PRO A 75 8.94 3.74 16.90
C PRO A 75 9.20 2.33 16.34
N VAL A 76 9.42 2.18 15.04
CA VAL A 76 9.75 0.87 14.45
C VAL A 76 11.11 0.41 14.95
N PRO A 77 11.24 -0.85 15.44
CA PRO A 77 12.51 -1.39 15.91
C PRO A 77 13.64 -1.24 14.89
N GLY A 78 14.83 -0.91 15.38
CA GLY A 78 15.99 -0.64 14.53
C GLY A 78 16.37 -1.82 13.62
N GLU A 79 16.22 -3.05 14.13
CA GLU A 79 16.48 -4.27 13.38
C GLU A 79 15.54 -4.47 12.17
N ILE A 80 14.35 -3.89 12.19
CA ILE A 80 13.42 -3.88 11.05
C ILE A 80 13.72 -2.67 10.16
N LYS A 81 13.78 -1.49 10.76
CA LYS A 81 13.92 -0.22 10.03
C LYS A 81 15.19 -0.12 9.20
N LYS A 82 16.32 -0.68 9.66
CA LYS A 82 17.62 -0.64 8.96
C LYS A 82 17.60 -1.24 7.54
N HIS A 83 16.61 -2.08 7.24
CA HIS A 83 16.47 -2.72 5.94
C HIS A 83 15.59 -1.93 4.97
N ILE A 84 14.88 -0.92 5.45
CA ILE A 84 13.86 -0.21 4.67
C ILE A 84 14.50 0.99 3.98
N LYS A 85 14.41 1.00 2.67
CA LYS A 85 14.62 2.19 1.84
C LYS A 85 13.29 2.89 1.62
N THR A 86 13.32 4.19 1.45
CA THR A 86 12.12 4.98 1.14
C THR A 86 12.27 5.66 -0.20
N ASP A 87 11.24 5.58 -1.03
CA ASP A 87 11.14 6.27 -2.31
C ASP A 87 10.02 7.31 -2.23
N PHE A 88 10.40 8.54 -1.89
CA PHE A 88 9.46 9.66 -1.74
C PHE A 88 9.86 10.84 -2.64
N PRO A 89 8.89 11.49 -3.27
CA PRO A 89 7.48 11.11 -3.30
C PRO A 89 7.20 9.85 -4.13
N GLY A 90 8.19 9.30 -4.84
CA GLY A 90 8.03 8.17 -5.73
C GLY A 90 7.24 8.50 -6.99
N MET A 91 6.84 7.48 -7.71
CA MET A 91 5.96 7.58 -8.88
C MET A 91 4.67 6.80 -8.62
N PRO A 92 3.52 7.33 -9.02
CA PRO A 92 2.27 6.60 -8.89
C PRO A 92 2.25 5.40 -9.84
N ASP A 93 1.95 4.24 -9.30
CA ASP A 93 1.72 3.04 -10.09
C ASP A 93 0.26 2.94 -10.52
N GLY A 94 0.03 2.51 -11.74
CA GLY A 94 -1.30 2.40 -12.35
C GLY A 94 -1.93 1.02 -12.26
N GLY A 95 -1.33 0.03 -11.57
CA GLY A 95 -1.93 -1.29 -11.58
C GLY A 95 -1.14 -2.47 -11.01
N GLY A 96 -0.06 -2.24 -10.29
CA GLY A 96 0.79 -3.33 -9.78
C GLY A 96 0.19 -4.12 -8.61
N SER A 97 -0.75 -3.57 -7.86
CA SER A 97 -1.50 -4.20 -6.77
C SER A 97 -2.63 -3.28 -6.31
N ASP A 98 -3.43 -3.70 -5.35
CA ASP A 98 -4.67 -3.04 -4.90
C ASP A 98 -4.49 -1.60 -4.42
N TYR A 99 -3.31 -1.21 -3.91
CA TYR A 99 -3.03 0.21 -3.59
C TYR A 99 -3.25 1.14 -4.79
N ALA A 100 -3.06 0.66 -6.01
CA ALA A 100 -3.23 1.48 -7.22
C ALA A 100 -4.67 1.99 -7.41
N SER A 101 -5.67 1.24 -6.95
CA SER A 101 -7.07 1.70 -6.94
C SER A 101 -7.26 2.94 -6.07
N PHE A 102 -6.59 2.98 -4.93
CA PHE A 102 -6.63 4.10 -3.98
C PHE A 102 -5.77 5.28 -4.44
N VAL A 103 -4.59 5.00 -5.00
CA VAL A 103 -3.74 6.03 -5.63
C VAL A 103 -4.51 6.76 -6.72
N ALA A 104 -5.22 6.02 -7.58
CA ALA A 104 -6.05 6.60 -8.63
C ALA A 104 -7.19 7.46 -8.07
N ALA A 105 -7.70 7.12 -6.89
CA ALA A 105 -8.70 7.89 -6.15
C ALA A 105 -8.12 9.10 -5.40
N GLY A 106 -6.78 9.26 -5.38
CA GLY A 106 -6.13 10.36 -4.67
C GLY A 106 -5.96 10.11 -3.17
N VAL A 107 -5.95 8.85 -2.74
CA VAL A 107 -5.69 8.46 -1.35
C VAL A 107 -4.20 8.18 -1.17
N PRO A 108 -3.54 8.69 -0.12
CA PRO A 108 -2.16 8.32 0.22
C PRO A 108 -2.07 6.82 0.51
N ALA A 109 -1.63 6.07 -0.50
CA ALA A 109 -1.51 4.63 -0.45
C ALA A 109 -0.06 4.23 -0.70
N PHE A 110 0.54 3.56 0.27
CA PHE A 110 1.96 3.24 0.30
C PHE A 110 2.16 1.78 -0.10
N SER A 111 3.00 1.56 -1.11
CA SER A 111 3.44 0.22 -1.50
C SER A 111 4.60 -0.21 -0.62
N LEU A 112 4.46 -1.34 0.03
CA LEU A 112 5.48 -2.00 0.84
C LEU A 112 6.08 -3.14 0.01
N SER A 113 7.26 -2.92 -0.57
CA SER A 113 7.91 -3.92 -1.41
C SER A 113 8.80 -4.86 -0.60
N SER A 114 8.65 -6.14 -0.82
CA SER A 114 9.35 -7.20 -0.10
C SER A 114 10.70 -7.55 -0.74
N LEU A 115 11.60 -8.10 0.07
CA LEU A 115 12.78 -8.81 -0.41
C LEU A 115 12.32 -10.04 -1.20
N ASP A 116 12.86 -10.18 -2.40
CA ASP A 116 12.29 -11.09 -3.39
C ASP A 116 12.48 -12.58 -3.05
N TRP A 117 13.63 -12.99 -2.44
CA TRP A 117 13.92 -14.39 -2.17
C TRP A 117 13.67 -15.32 -3.37
N SER A 118 13.91 -14.81 -4.58
CA SER A 118 13.59 -15.51 -5.84
C SER A 118 12.08 -15.80 -6.03
N TYR A 119 11.22 -15.09 -5.34
CA TYR A 119 9.77 -15.22 -5.44
C TYR A 119 9.31 -15.10 -6.89
N ARG A 120 9.76 -14.05 -7.59
CA ARG A 120 9.38 -13.76 -8.98
C ARG A 120 9.88 -14.81 -9.96
N ASP A 121 11.02 -15.42 -9.67
CA ASP A 121 11.64 -16.38 -10.60
C ASP A 121 11.10 -17.79 -10.44
N TYR A 122 10.56 -18.15 -9.26
CA TYR A 122 10.21 -19.52 -8.95
C TYR A 122 8.76 -19.74 -8.54
N THR A 123 8.19 -18.90 -7.73
CA THR A 123 6.90 -19.20 -7.09
C THR A 123 5.76 -18.32 -7.57
N TRP A 124 6.02 -17.07 -7.93
CA TRP A 124 5.01 -16.12 -8.35
C TRP A 124 4.16 -16.65 -9.50
N HIS A 125 2.83 -16.67 -9.32
CA HIS A 125 1.86 -17.18 -10.28
C HIS A 125 2.04 -18.64 -10.69
N THR A 126 2.60 -19.47 -9.80
CA THR A 126 2.80 -20.89 -10.04
C THR A 126 2.11 -21.75 -8.98
N ASN A 127 1.90 -23.03 -9.29
CA ASN A 127 1.34 -24.00 -8.35
C ASN A 127 2.36 -24.50 -7.29
N ILE A 128 3.61 -24.04 -7.34
CA ILE A 128 4.64 -24.32 -6.33
C ILE A 128 4.79 -23.18 -5.31
N ASP A 129 3.95 -22.15 -5.37
CA ASP A 129 3.85 -21.13 -4.32
C ASP A 129 3.03 -21.69 -3.16
N THR A 130 3.71 -22.44 -2.33
CA THR A 130 3.15 -23.26 -1.26
C THR A 130 3.64 -22.81 0.11
N TYR A 131 2.97 -23.27 1.16
CA TYR A 131 3.20 -22.87 2.55
C TYR A 131 4.69 -22.96 3.00
N ASP A 132 5.45 -23.94 2.49
CA ASP A 132 6.85 -24.12 2.79
C ASP A 132 7.78 -23.03 2.22
N LYS A 133 7.25 -22.16 1.36
CA LYS A 133 7.96 -20.99 0.82
C LYS A 133 7.85 -19.76 1.71
N ILE A 134 7.03 -19.80 2.75
CA ILE A 134 6.86 -18.68 3.67
C ILE A 134 8.11 -18.46 4.51
N ILE A 135 8.63 -17.25 4.48
CA ILE A 135 9.76 -16.82 5.31
C ILE A 135 9.20 -16.21 6.61
N PHE A 136 8.92 -17.04 7.60
CA PHE A 136 8.19 -16.66 8.81
C PHE A 136 8.81 -15.50 9.60
N ASP A 137 10.13 -15.41 9.69
CA ASP A 137 10.80 -14.33 10.40
C ASP A 137 10.63 -12.97 9.68
N ASP A 138 10.64 -13.01 8.36
CA ASP A 138 10.38 -11.83 7.55
C ASP A 138 8.90 -11.41 7.64
N VAL A 139 7.97 -12.37 7.58
CA VAL A 139 6.53 -12.08 7.79
C VAL A 139 6.27 -11.49 9.17
N ARG A 140 6.91 -12.02 10.23
CA ARG A 140 6.81 -11.43 11.58
C ARG A 140 7.29 -9.99 11.60
N SER A 141 8.40 -9.69 10.94
CA SER A 141 8.91 -8.32 10.81
C SER A 141 7.92 -7.41 10.07
N ASN A 142 7.28 -7.92 9.02
CA ASN A 142 6.28 -7.17 8.25
C ASN A 142 5.01 -6.90 9.06
N VAL A 143 4.56 -7.86 9.86
CA VAL A 143 3.41 -7.67 10.78
C VAL A 143 3.70 -6.57 11.79
N ILE A 144 4.88 -6.58 12.41
CA ILE A 144 5.30 -5.55 13.37
C ILE A 144 5.36 -4.19 12.69
N LEU A 145 6.00 -4.10 11.53
CA LEU A 145 6.11 -2.87 10.75
C LEU A 145 4.74 -2.29 10.41
N THR A 146 3.87 -3.11 9.82
CA THR A 146 2.55 -2.67 9.34
C THR A 146 1.65 -2.27 10.51
N ALA A 147 1.70 -3.01 11.62
CA ALA A 147 0.95 -2.68 12.83
C ALA A 147 1.38 -1.32 13.40
N ILE A 148 2.70 -1.07 13.49
CA ILE A 148 3.22 0.21 13.99
C ILE A 148 2.85 1.35 13.04
N LEU A 149 3.09 1.21 11.74
CA LEU A 149 2.73 2.24 10.76
C LEU A 149 1.25 2.59 10.80
N THR A 150 0.39 1.57 10.83
CA THR A 150 -1.07 1.74 10.88
C THR A 150 -1.51 2.43 12.16
N TYR A 151 -0.96 2.00 13.30
CA TYR A 151 -1.27 2.60 14.59
C TYR A 151 -0.80 4.07 14.64
N MET A 152 0.43 4.35 14.25
CA MET A 152 0.98 5.71 14.24
C MET A 152 0.21 6.63 13.29
N ALA A 153 -0.18 6.14 12.12
CA ALA A 153 -1.04 6.90 11.20
C ALA A 153 -2.43 7.16 11.81
N SER A 154 -2.95 6.22 12.61
CA SER A 154 -4.23 6.39 13.30
C SER A 154 -4.18 7.44 14.42
N GLU A 155 -3.03 7.59 15.07
CA GLU A 155 -2.80 8.54 16.17
C GLU A 155 -2.38 9.94 15.69
N ASP A 156 -1.91 10.07 14.45
CA ASP A 156 -1.43 11.35 13.93
C ASP A 156 -2.57 12.36 13.82
N GLU A 157 -2.45 13.49 14.48
CA GLU A 157 -3.46 14.56 14.45
C GLU A 157 -3.54 15.22 13.07
N SER A 158 -2.43 15.26 12.36
CA SER A 158 -2.37 15.82 11.01
C SER A 158 -2.98 14.85 10.00
N LYS A 159 -3.72 15.38 9.05
CA LYS A 159 -4.20 14.60 7.91
C LYS A 159 -3.08 14.48 6.87
N ALA A 160 -2.82 13.28 6.38
CA ALA A 160 -1.84 13.07 5.32
C ALA A 160 -2.22 13.86 4.07
N SER A 161 -1.25 14.55 3.47
CA SER A 161 -1.49 15.37 2.28
C SER A 161 -1.87 14.48 1.09
N ARG A 162 -2.81 14.98 0.30
CA ARG A 162 -3.22 14.38 -0.98
C ARG A 162 -2.64 15.12 -2.18
N GLU A 163 -1.73 16.04 -1.94
CA GLU A 163 -1.04 16.76 -3.00
C GLU A 163 -0.22 15.81 -3.85
N LYS A 164 -0.33 15.96 -5.15
CA LYS A 164 0.29 15.09 -6.14
C LYS A 164 1.50 15.77 -6.73
N ARG A 165 2.55 14.99 -6.98
CA ARG A 165 3.70 15.47 -7.72
C ARG A 165 3.33 15.90 -9.13
N ILE A 166 4.06 16.84 -9.69
CA ILE A 166 4.02 17.14 -11.13
C ILE A 166 4.58 15.92 -11.86
N MET A 167 3.80 15.38 -12.78
CA MET A 167 4.20 14.21 -13.53
C MET A 167 5.29 14.57 -14.53
N PRO A 168 6.32 13.73 -14.72
CA PRO A 168 7.44 14.02 -15.60
C PRO A 168 7.03 13.99 -17.07
N VAL A 169 7.78 14.71 -17.88
CA VAL A 169 7.70 14.60 -19.34
C VAL A 169 8.57 13.43 -19.79
N SER A 170 8.02 12.56 -20.61
CA SER A 170 8.76 11.43 -21.18
C SER A 170 9.83 11.94 -22.16
N PRO A 171 11.10 11.63 -21.94
CA PRO A 171 12.16 12.04 -22.87
C PRO A 171 11.98 11.45 -24.28
N ARG A 172 11.34 10.27 -24.38
CA ARG A 172 11.14 9.57 -25.63
C ARG A 172 10.00 10.16 -26.46
N THR A 173 8.93 10.64 -25.82
CA THR A 173 7.70 11.05 -26.53
C THR A 173 7.39 12.53 -26.43
N GLY A 174 8.10 13.28 -25.59
CA GLY A 174 7.81 14.68 -25.27
C GLY A 174 6.47 14.91 -24.56
N LYS A 175 5.74 13.84 -24.20
CA LYS A 175 4.44 13.95 -23.55
C LYS A 175 4.59 13.86 -22.03
N GLN A 176 3.85 14.72 -21.32
CA GLN A 176 3.76 14.64 -19.89
C GLN A 176 3.00 13.37 -19.49
N ALA A 177 3.53 12.61 -18.54
CA ALA A 177 2.81 11.50 -17.92
C ALA A 177 1.57 12.03 -17.20
N ILE A 178 0.55 11.21 -17.09
CA ILE A 178 -0.69 11.55 -16.40
C ILE A 178 -0.81 10.74 -15.11
N TRP A 179 -1.46 11.32 -14.11
CA TRP A 179 -1.83 10.60 -12.90
C TRP A 179 -2.74 9.41 -13.23
N PRO A 180 -2.59 8.24 -12.58
CA PRO A 180 -3.47 7.10 -12.79
C PRO A 180 -4.94 7.48 -12.63
N ARG A 181 -5.79 6.97 -13.53
CA ARG A 181 -7.23 7.22 -13.48
C ARG A 181 -7.95 6.08 -12.78
N LYS A 182 -9.02 6.41 -12.06
CA LYS A 182 -9.95 5.41 -11.55
C LYS A 182 -10.43 4.52 -12.70
N ARG A 183 -10.53 3.23 -12.46
CA ARG A 183 -11.13 2.26 -13.38
C ARG A 183 -12.32 1.63 -12.68
N ALA A 184 -13.44 1.50 -13.39
CA ALA A 184 -14.62 0.83 -12.87
C ALA A 184 -14.34 -0.66 -12.59
N PRO A 185 -14.94 -1.24 -11.56
CA PRO A 185 -14.93 -2.69 -11.34
C PRO A 185 -15.73 -3.40 -12.44
N LYS A 186 -15.35 -4.63 -12.74
CA LYS A 186 -16.16 -5.50 -13.58
C LYS A 186 -17.29 -6.07 -12.71
N ARG A 187 -18.52 -5.76 -13.02
CA ARG A 187 -19.72 -6.32 -12.37
C ARG A 187 -20.41 -7.28 -13.34
N LYS A 188 -21.04 -8.35 -12.81
CA LYS A 188 -21.99 -9.13 -13.64
C LYS A 188 -23.13 -8.18 -14.02
N ALA A 189 -23.56 -8.25 -15.28
CA ALA A 189 -24.82 -7.66 -15.66
C ALA A 189 -25.91 -8.31 -14.77
N THR A 190 -26.59 -7.51 -13.98
CA THR A 190 -27.83 -7.95 -13.34
C THR A 190 -28.84 -8.04 -14.46
N ASP A 191 -29.27 -9.26 -14.79
CA ASP A 191 -30.46 -9.45 -15.62
C ASP A 191 -31.61 -8.73 -14.90
N ASN A 192 -32.02 -7.57 -15.44
CA ASN A 192 -33.23 -6.88 -15.03
C ASN A 192 -34.42 -7.52 -15.73
#